data_df841ac19933e761898bb308675e1b87
#
_entry.id   df841ac19933e761898bb308675e1b87
#
_cell.length_a   1.000
_cell.length_b   1.000
_cell.length_c   1.000
_cell.angle_alpha   90.00
_cell.angle_beta   90.00
_cell.angle_gamma   90.00
#
_symmetry.space_group_name_H-M   'P 1'
#
loop_
_entity.id
_entity.type
_entity.pdbx_description
1 polymer ?
#
loop_
_entity_poly.entity_id
_entity_poly.type
_entity_poly.pdbx_seq_one_letter_code
_entity_poly.pdbx_strand_id
1 'polypeptide(L)'
;MKKVAIVTDSNSGITTAQAKELGVYVVPMPFYINEELYFEELTLSQEKFYSFLEADAVISTSMPVLTDVTEMWDELLKTYDEIVHIPMSSGLSGSCNAAEMLAQDYDGKVQVVDNKRISVTLKQSIMDAKTLAEAGWDAAEIKEYLVKTAYDSSIYIKLDTLYYLKKGGRITPAAAALGTLLRLKPVLQIQGDKLDSYAKCRTVKAAYSTMLDAIRKDFAERFDAGESTEHMNIHLAYSGLDKTEIEAWEKEVKAAFPGHEDDMIIDPLSLSVSCHIGAGSVAIACTKKIPKELLERHTNK
;
A
#
# COMPACT_ATOMS: atom_id res chain seq x y z
N MET A 1 29.57 -3.99 5.08
CA MET A 1 28.14 -4.19 4.80
C MET A 1 27.87 -3.71 3.38
N LYS A 2 27.06 -4.46 2.62
CA LYS A 2 26.60 -4.02 1.30
C LYS A 2 25.67 -2.82 1.43
N LYS A 3 25.76 -1.89 0.49
CA LYS A 3 24.81 -0.78 0.39
C LYS A 3 23.61 -1.21 -0.43
N VAL A 4 22.45 -1.29 0.17
CA VAL A 4 21.21 -1.71 -0.48
C VAL A 4 20.31 -0.51 -0.76
N ALA A 5 19.93 -0.29 -2.02
CA ALA A 5 18.92 0.68 -2.38
C ALA A 5 17.52 0.08 -2.23
N ILE A 6 16.58 0.85 -1.69
CA ILE A 6 15.17 0.44 -1.57
C ILE A 6 14.36 1.21 -2.61
N VAL A 7 13.67 0.47 -3.48
CA VAL A 7 12.85 1.00 -4.58
C VAL A 7 11.41 0.52 -4.41
N THR A 8 10.45 1.37 -4.71
CA THR A 8 9.02 1.05 -4.74
C THR A 8 8.33 1.80 -5.89
N ASP A 9 7.03 1.68 -6.00
CA ASP A 9 6.21 2.51 -6.90
C ASP A 9 5.31 3.50 -6.13
N SER A 10 4.70 4.46 -6.82
CA SER A 10 3.88 5.52 -6.21
C SER A 10 2.61 4.99 -5.51
N ASN A 11 2.23 3.70 -5.69
CA ASN A 11 1.12 3.11 -4.95
C ASN A 11 1.45 2.84 -3.48
N SER A 12 2.71 3.00 -3.06
CA SER A 12 3.10 3.03 -1.66
C SER A 12 2.57 4.27 -0.92
N GLY A 13 2.15 5.31 -1.65
CA GLY A 13 1.78 6.60 -1.08
C GLY A 13 2.98 7.43 -0.58
N ILE A 14 4.21 6.99 -0.86
CA ILE A 14 5.42 7.75 -0.52
C ILE A 14 5.55 8.90 -1.52
N THR A 15 5.46 10.13 -1.01
CA THR A 15 5.63 11.34 -1.82
C THR A 15 7.09 11.57 -2.21
N THR A 16 7.34 12.39 -3.22
CA THR A 16 8.70 12.77 -3.63
C THR A 16 9.53 13.36 -2.46
N ALA A 17 8.88 14.16 -1.61
CA ALA A 17 9.53 14.73 -0.43
C ALA A 17 9.90 13.66 0.61
N GLN A 18 8.95 12.76 0.90
CA GLN A 18 9.17 11.64 1.83
C GLN A 18 10.22 10.65 1.29
N ALA A 19 10.22 10.37 -0.01
CA ALA A 19 11.22 9.50 -0.63
C ALA A 19 12.65 10.02 -0.41
N LYS A 20 12.84 11.33 -0.59
CA LYS A 20 14.13 12.00 -0.34
C LYS A 20 14.52 11.94 1.14
N GLU A 21 13.59 12.17 2.05
CA GLU A 21 13.83 12.12 3.50
C GLU A 21 14.18 10.70 3.96
N LEU A 22 13.44 9.71 3.47
CA LEU A 22 13.66 8.30 3.78
C LEU A 22 14.89 7.71 3.09
N GLY A 23 15.42 8.36 2.04
CA GLY A 23 16.49 7.80 1.22
C GLY A 23 16.06 6.58 0.41
N VAL A 24 14.82 6.58 -0.08
CA VAL A 24 14.24 5.52 -0.93
C VAL A 24 13.88 6.07 -2.30
N TYR A 25 13.62 5.20 -3.26
CA TYR A 25 13.37 5.57 -4.66
C TYR A 25 11.97 5.12 -5.08
N VAL A 26 11.25 6.01 -5.76
CA VAL A 26 9.85 5.76 -6.15
C VAL A 26 9.73 5.82 -7.67
N VAL A 27 9.29 4.72 -8.27
CA VAL A 27 8.92 4.65 -9.69
C VAL A 27 7.52 5.25 -9.84
N PRO A 28 7.34 6.32 -10.62
CA PRO A 28 6.03 6.93 -10.81
C PRO A 28 5.13 6.01 -11.64
N MET A 29 3.90 5.79 -11.16
CA MET A 29 2.89 5.03 -11.90
C MET A 29 2.16 5.96 -12.88
N PRO A 30 2.16 5.63 -14.19
CA PRO A 30 1.43 6.42 -15.17
C PRO A 30 -0.07 6.12 -15.11
N PHE A 31 -0.87 7.13 -15.35
CA PHE A 31 -2.30 6.98 -15.62
C PHE A 31 -2.77 7.99 -16.65
N TYR A 32 -3.87 7.67 -17.32
CA TYR A 32 -4.41 8.47 -18.41
C TYR A 32 -5.75 9.05 -18.00
N ILE A 33 -5.95 10.34 -18.28
CA ILE A 33 -7.23 11.02 -18.12
C ILE A 33 -7.59 11.60 -19.47
N ASN A 34 -8.71 11.14 -20.08
CA ASN A 34 -9.13 11.51 -21.42
C ASN A 34 -7.99 11.38 -22.45
N GLU A 35 -7.25 10.26 -22.42
CA GLU A 35 -6.11 9.94 -23.28
C GLU A 35 -4.82 10.74 -23.01
N GLU A 36 -4.83 11.73 -22.12
CA GLU A 36 -3.62 12.46 -21.68
C GLU A 36 -2.90 11.72 -20.56
N LEU A 37 -1.58 11.66 -20.64
CA LEU A 37 -0.70 11.01 -19.66
C LEU A 37 -0.43 11.92 -18.46
N TYR A 38 -0.61 11.36 -17.27
CA TYR A 38 -0.35 12.02 -16.01
C TYR A 38 0.48 11.15 -15.06
N PHE A 39 1.21 11.83 -14.16
CA PHE A 39 1.91 11.24 -13.02
C PHE A 39 1.55 12.04 -11.78
N GLU A 40 1.23 11.33 -10.71
CA GLU A 40 0.93 11.95 -9.40
C GLU A 40 2.10 12.81 -8.93
N GLU A 41 1.82 13.96 -8.33
CA GLU A 41 2.76 14.97 -7.84
C GLU A 41 3.64 15.63 -8.93
N LEU A 42 3.87 14.98 -10.05
CA LEU A 42 4.69 15.52 -11.13
C LEU A 42 3.88 16.37 -12.12
N THR A 43 2.74 15.87 -12.57
CA THR A 43 1.90 16.54 -13.57
C THR A 43 0.45 16.70 -13.13
N LEU A 44 0.05 16.11 -12.00
CA LEU A 44 -1.32 16.16 -11.49
C LEU A 44 -1.36 16.24 -9.97
N SER A 45 -2.11 17.23 -9.43
CA SER A 45 -2.41 17.33 -8.02
C SER A 45 -3.64 16.50 -7.63
N GLN A 46 -3.76 16.16 -6.34
CA GLN A 46 -4.93 15.49 -5.77
C GLN A 46 -6.24 16.25 -6.10
N GLU A 47 -6.27 17.55 -5.87
CA GLU A 47 -7.45 18.41 -6.12
C GLU A 47 -7.91 18.33 -7.59
N LYS A 48 -6.97 18.47 -8.53
CA LYS A 48 -7.28 18.42 -9.96
C LYS A 48 -7.76 17.02 -10.38
N PHE A 49 -7.18 15.97 -9.80
CA PHE A 49 -7.62 14.59 -10.06
C PHE A 49 -9.08 14.39 -9.65
N TYR A 50 -9.46 14.79 -8.43
CA TYR A 50 -10.85 14.60 -7.99
C TYR A 50 -11.83 15.44 -8.80
N SER A 51 -11.45 16.62 -9.31
CA SER A 51 -12.29 17.38 -10.22
C SER A 51 -12.55 16.63 -11.55
N PHE A 52 -11.57 15.91 -12.07
CA PHE A 52 -11.77 15.03 -13.23
C PHE A 52 -12.66 13.83 -12.91
N LEU A 53 -12.50 13.26 -11.73
CA LEU A 53 -13.30 12.12 -11.29
C LEU A 53 -14.78 12.49 -11.13
N GLU A 54 -15.07 13.67 -10.57
CA GLU A 54 -16.42 14.25 -10.44
C GLU A 54 -17.06 14.57 -11.79
N ALA A 55 -16.22 15.00 -12.77
CA ALA A 55 -16.66 15.25 -14.14
C ALA A 55 -16.85 13.97 -14.98
N ASP A 56 -16.77 12.77 -14.36
CA ASP A 56 -16.86 11.46 -15.02
C ASP A 56 -15.86 11.27 -16.17
N ALA A 57 -14.66 11.83 -16.03
CA ALA A 57 -13.59 11.67 -17.01
C ALA A 57 -13.22 10.19 -17.19
N VAL A 58 -12.76 9.85 -18.40
CA VAL A 58 -12.27 8.50 -18.68
C VAL A 58 -10.88 8.35 -18.09
N ILE A 59 -10.76 7.61 -16.98
CA ILE A 59 -9.50 7.38 -16.30
C ILE A 59 -9.09 5.91 -16.43
N SER A 60 -7.84 5.66 -16.79
CA SER A 60 -7.23 4.34 -16.83
C SER A 60 -5.81 4.36 -16.28
N THR A 61 -5.36 3.25 -15.73
CA THR A 61 -4.01 3.08 -15.17
C THR A 61 -3.17 2.17 -16.06
N SER A 62 -1.85 2.34 -16.00
CA SER A 62 -0.87 1.50 -16.68
C SER A 62 0.24 1.07 -15.73
N MET A 63 1.01 0.07 -16.12
CA MET A 63 2.29 -0.25 -15.49
C MET A 63 3.29 0.88 -15.74
N PRO A 64 4.36 1.01 -14.94
CA PRO A 64 5.47 1.89 -15.26
C PRO A 64 6.06 1.56 -16.62
N VAL A 65 6.67 2.54 -17.24
CA VAL A 65 7.48 2.31 -18.45
C VAL A 65 8.68 1.47 -18.04
N LEU A 66 8.86 0.30 -18.66
CA LEU A 66 9.86 -0.69 -18.23
C LEU A 66 11.30 -0.17 -18.37
N THR A 67 11.56 0.67 -19.39
CA THR A 67 12.86 1.33 -19.55
C THR A 67 13.16 2.29 -18.41
N ASP A 68 12.17 3.02 -17.90
CA ASP A 68 12.38 3.95 -16.76
C ASP A 68 12.76 3.17 -15.49
N VAL A 69 12.22 1.95 -15.33
CA VAL A 69 12.57 1.06 -14.20
C VAL A 69 14.01 0.59 -14.31
N THR A 70 14.43 0.12 -15.49
CA THR A 70 15.80 -0.36 -15.71
C THR A 70 16.83 0.77 -15.66
N GLU A 71 16.53 1.94 -16.21
CA GLU A 71 17.37 3.13 -16.12
C GLU A 71 17.57 3.57 -14.67
N MET A 72 16.53 3.52 -13.84
CA MET A 72 16.64 3.79 -12.40
C MET A 72 17.56 2.76 -11.71
N TRP A 73 17.42 1.47 -12.00
CA TRP A 73 18.27 0.44 -11.42
C TRP A 73 19.72 0.60 -11.85
N ASP A 74 19.98 0.88 -13.13
CA ASP A 74 21.33 1.11 -13.68
C ASP A 74 22.00 2.30 -13.02
N GLU A 75 21.26 3.38 -12.77
CA GLU A 75 21.78 4.55 -12.06
C GLU A 75 22.10 4.25 -10.60
N LEU A 76 21.20 3.53 -9.91
CA LEU A 76 21.38 3.17 -8.52
C LEU A 76 22.58 2.22 -8.32
N LEU A 77 22.78 1.26 -9.20
CA LEU A 77 23.88 0.30 -9.13
C LEU A 77 25.27 0.93 -9.37
N LYS A 78 25.35 2.22 -9.74
CA LYS A 78 26.63 2.96 -9.73
C LYS A 78 27.10 3.32 -8.32
N THR A 79 26.20 3.37 -7.35
CA THR A 79 26.47 3.83 -5.97
C THR A 79 26.05 2.86 -4.88
N TYR A 80 25.18 1.92 -5.20
CA TYR A 80 24.72 0.83 -4.35
C TYR A 80 25.22 -0.52 -4.87
N ASP A 81 25.43 -1.46 -3.97
CA ASP A 81 25.86 -2.81 -4.32
C ASP A 81 24.68 -3.66 -4.82
N GLU A 82 23.50 -3.45 -4.23
CA GLU A 82 22.28 -4.22 -4.49
C GLU A 82 21.03 -3.33 -4.40
N ILE A 83 19.93 -3.83 -4.96
CA ILE A 83 18.62 -3.18 -4.96
C ILE A 83 17.56 -4.16 -4.43
N VAL A 84 16.69 -3.68 -3.55
CA VAL A 84 15.40 -4.32 -3.23
C VAL A 84 14.29 -3.47 -3.84
N HIS A 85 13.59 -4.00 -4.84
CA HIS A 85 12.45 -3.35 -5.49
C HIS A 85 11.16 -4.00 -5.02
N ILE A 86 10.30 -3.25 -4.35
CA ILE A 86 9.05 -3.69 -3.75
C ILE A 86 7.89 -2.96 -4.44
N PRO A 87 7.39 -3.45 -5.58
CA PRO A 87 6.22 -2.89 -6.25
C PRO A 87 4.93 -3.26 -5.52
N MET A 88 3.82 -2.64 -5.90
CA MET A 88 2.50 -3.06 -5.41
C MET A 88 2.20 -4.53 -5.73
N SER A 89 1.32 -5.14 -4.95
CA SER A 89 0.90 -6.54 -5.07
C SER A 89 0.67 -7.00 -6.52
N SER A 90 1.23 -8.16 -6.88
CA SER A 90 0.99 -8.83 -8.17
C SER A 90 -0.49 -9.20 -8.39
N GLY A 91 -1.29 -9.30 -7.33
CA GLY A 91 -2.74 -9.52 -7.41
C GLY A 91 -3.52 -8.31 -7.95
N LEU A 92 -2.92 -7.10 -7.90
CA LEU A 92 -3.54 -5.85 -8.30
C LEU A 92 -2.95 -5.26 -9.59
N SER A 93 -1.67 -5.53 -9.89
CA SER A 93 -0.97 -5.02 -11.08
C SER A 93 0.02 -6.03 -11.62
N GLY A 94 0.25 -6.01 -12.93
CA GLY A 94 1.31 -6.79 -13.58
C GLY A 94 2.71 -6.21 -13.41
N SER A 95 2.87 -5.05 -12.77
CA SER A 95 4.17 -4.36 -12.61
C SER A 95 5.20 -5.20 -11.86
N CYS A 96 4.77 -5.95 -10.83
CA CYS A 96 5.65 -6.83 -10.08
C CYS A 96 6.24 -7.94 -10.97
N ASN A 97 5.40 -8.67 -11.71
CA ASN A 97 5.85 -9.73 -12.61
C ASN A 97 6.77 -9.19 -13.71
N ALA A 98 6.48 -8.00 -14.25
CA ALA A 98 7.33 -7.36 -15.26
C ALA A 98 8.70 -7.00 -14.67
N ALA A 99 8.74 -6.44 -13.46
CA ALA A 99 10.00 -6.14 -12.76
C ALA A 99 10.80 -7.41 -12.44
N GLU A 100 10.14 -8.52 -12.03
CA GLU A 100 10.81 -9.81 -11.80
C GLU A 100 11.47 -10.37 -13.08
N MET A 101 10.83 -10.19 -14.23
CA MET A 101 11.43 -10.59 -15.51
C MET A 101 12.68 -9.77 -15.85
N LEU A 102 12.61 -8.44 -15.68
CA LEU A 102 13.74 -7.54 -15.92
C LEU A 102 14.93 -7.81 -14.97
N ALA A 103 14.63 -8.15 -13.71
CA ALA A 103 15.65 -8.40 -12.70
C ALA A 103 16.54 -9.62 -13.00
N GLN A 104 16.11 -10.53 -13.88
CA GLN A 104 16.90 -11.69 -14.31
C GLN A 104 18.21 -11.29 -15.01
N ASP A 105 18.25 -10.12 -15.65
CA ASP A 105 19.42 -9.61 -16.36
C ASP A 105 20.46 -8.92 -15.44
N TYR A 106 20.20 -8.88 -14.12
CA TYR A 106 21.03 -8.15 -13.14
C TYR A 106 21.88 -9.05 -12.23
N ASP A 107 22.09 -10.31 -12.58
CA ASP A 107 22.96 -11.25 -11.84
C ASP A 107 22.71 -11.32 -10.33
N GLY A 108 21.43 -11.21 -9.93
CA GLY A 108 21.01 -11.26 -8.52
C GLY A 108 21.23 -9.96 -7.73
N LYS A 109 21.75 -8.90 -8.34
CA LYS A 109 21.92 -7.58 -7.68
C LYS A 109 20.60 -6.86 -7.47
N VAL A 110 19.58 -7.15 -8.26
CA VAL A 110 18.22 -6.62 -8.11
C VAL A 110 17.29 -7.71 -7.62
N GLN A 111 16.76 -7.53 -6.42
CA GLN A 111 15.79 -8.41 -5.80
C GLN A 111 14.39 -7.78 -5.84
N VAL A 112 13.51 -8.29 -6.70
CA VAL A 112 12.11 -7.86 -6.74
C VAL A 112 11.30 -8.64 -5.72
N VAL A 113 10.46 -7.95 -4.96
CA VAL A 113 9.69 -8.51 -3.85
C VAL A 113 8.20 -8.36 -4.09
N ASP A 114 7.50 -9.46 -4.39
CA ASP A 114 6.05 -9.50 -4.34
C ASP A 114 5.58 -9.73 -2.90
N ASN A 115 5.44 -8.65 -2.16
CA ASN A 115 5.03 -8.76 -0.77
C ASN A 115 3.52 -8.60 -0.55
N LYS A 116 2.73 -8.68 -1.63
CA LYS A 116 1.26 -8.72 -1.61
C LYS A 116 0.59 -7.53 -0.94
N ARG A 117 1.26 -6.38 -0.89
CA ARG A 117 0.80 -5.18 -0.17
C ARG A 117 0.58 -4.01 -1.12
N ILE A 118 -0.12 -2.98 -0.63
CA ILE A 118 -0.44 -1.74 -1.34
C ILE A 118 -0.65 -0.62 -0.31
N SER A 119 -0.52 0.66 -0.72
CA SER A 119 -0.81 1.84 0.10
C SER A 119 0.00 1.82 1.42
N VAL A 120 -0.59 2.18 2.53
CA VAL A 120 0.07 2.27 3.85
C VAL A 120 0.74 0.96 4.30
N THR A 121 0.25 -0.21 3.89
CA THR A 121 0.92 -1.49 4.19
C THR A 121 2.15 -1.71 3.30
N LEU A 122 2.14 -1.26 2.05
CA LEU A 122 3.32 -1.24 1.19
C LEU A 122 4.34 -0.23 1.71
N LYS A 123 3.91 0.97 2.10
CA LYS A 123 4.79 1.97 2.73
C LYS A 123 5.47 1.41 3.98
N GLN A 124 4.75 0.67 4.83
CA GLN A 124 5.36 -0.01 5.97
C GLN A 124 6.43 -1.02 5.51
N SER A 125 6.20 -1.78 4.44
CA SER A 125 7.21 -2.71 3.92
C SER A 125 8.48 -2.02 3.42
N ILE A 126 8.34 -0.81 2.87
CA ILE A 126 9.50 0.01 2.48
C ILE A 126 10.29 0.45 3.71
N MET A 127 9.61 0.87 4.77
CA MET A 127 10.25 1.23 6.04
C MET A 127 10.91 0.01 6.69
N ASP A 128 10.27 -1.15 6.65
CA ASP A 128 10.81 -2.40 7.13
C ASP A 128 12.07 -2.80 6.36
N ALA A 129 12.03 -2.77 5.02
CA ALA A 129 13.18 -3.06 4.17
C ALA A 129 14.36 -2.13 4.45
N LYS A 130 14.10 -0.83 4.63
CA LYS A 130 15.12 0.15 4.99
C LYS A 130 15.74 -0.18 6.35
N THR A 131 14.93 -0.47 7.35
CA THR A 131 15.39 -0.84 8.70
C THR A 131 16.27 -2.09 8.67
N LEU A 132 15.88 -3.11 7.89
CA LEU A 132 16.67 -4.34 7.72
C LEU A 132 18.00 -4.06 6.99
N ALA A 133 17.99 -3.24 5.95
CA ALA A 133 19.21 -2.84 5.23
C ALA A 133 20.18 -2.08 6.15
N GLU A 134 19.69 -1.17 7.00
CA GLU A 134 20.45 -0.45 8.01
C GLU A 134 20.99 -1.38 9.11
N ALA A 135 20.28 -2.45 9.43
CA ALA A 135 20.73 -3.51 10.32
C ALA A 135 21.75 -4.48 9.66
N GLY A 136 22.09 -4.26 8.37
CA GLY A 136 23.14 -5.00 7.67
C GLY A 136 22.68 -6.22 6.87
N TRP A 137 21.36 -6.37 6.66
CA TRP A 137 20.83 -7.41 5.81
C TRP A 137 21.11 -7.11 4.33
N ASP A 138 21.42 -8.14 3.54
CA ASP A 138 21.54 -7.99 2.09
C ASP A 138 20.17 -8.07 1.38
N ALA A 139 20.17 -7.77 0.08
CA ALA A 139 18.94 -7.70 -0.69
C ALA A 139 18.18 -9.04 -0.75
N ALA A 140 18.88 -10.17 -0.79
CA ALA A 140 18.27 -11.50 -0.82
C ALA A 140 17.63 -11.86 0.52
N GLU A 141 18.30 -11.56 1.64
CA GLU A 141 17.77 -11.76 3.00
C GLU A 141 16.51 -10.91 3.24
N ILE A 142 16.54 -9.63 2.81
CA ILE A 142 15.37 -8.72 2.90
C ILE A 142 14.21 -9.26 2.07
N LYS A 143 14.47 -9.71 0.83
CA LYS A 143 13.44 -10.35 -0.01
C LYS A 143 12.83 -11.55 0.67
N GLU A 144 13.64 -12.47 1.17
CA GLU A 144 13.15 -13.67 1.86
C GLU A 144 12.23 -13.33 3.02
N TYR A 145 12.63 -12.37 3.86
CA TYR A 145 11.83 -11.90 4.99
C TYR A 145 10.49 -11.30 4.54
N LEU A 146 10.51 -10.37 3.59
CA LEU A 146 9.31 -9.67 3.13
C LEU A 146 8.33 -10.59 2.38
N VAL A 147 8.82 -11.56 1.62
CA VAL A 147 7.98 -12.58 0.99
C VAL A 147 7.35 -13.49 2.05
N LYS A 148 8.12 -13.93 3.05
CA LYS A 148 7.63 -14.76 4.15
C LYS A 148 6.53 -14.06 4.95
N THR A 149 6.65 -12.75 5.16
CA THR A 149 5.72 -11.94 5.95
C THR A 149 4.67 -11.21 5.10
N ALA A 150 4.53 -11.57 3.82
CA ALA A 150 3.62 -10.91 2.88
C ALA A 150 2.17 -10.84 3.41
N TYR A 151 1.71 -11.91 4.04
CA TYR A 151 0.34 -12.01 4.57
C TYR A 151 0.21 -11.59 6.05
N ASP A 152 1.29 -11.09 6.67
CA ASP A 152 1.24 -10.50 8.02
C ASP A 152 0.67 -9.07 8.00
N SER A 153 -0.36 -8.86 7.20
CA SER A 153 -1.06 -7.60 7.04
C SER A 153 -2.53 -7.80 6.68
N SER A 154 -3.35 -6.80 6.98
CA SER A 154 -4.75 -6.69 6.55
C SER A 154 -5.09 -5.25 6.24
N ILE A 155 -5.98 -5.05 5.27
CA ILE A 155 -6.63 -3.77 4.99
C ILE A 155 -8.13 -4.00 4.97
N TYR A 156 -8.88 -3.15 5.68
CA TYR A 156 -10.33 -3.04 5.58
C TYR A 156 -10.69 -1.65 5.11
N ILE A 157 -11.51 -1.54 4.08
CA ILE A 157 -11.86 -0.27 3.45
C ILE A 157 -13.38 -0.14 3.31
N LYS A 158 -13.94 0.96 3.83
CA LYS A 158 -15.31 1.39 3.57
C LYS A 158 -15.33 2.21 2.29
N LEU A 159 -16.21 1.84 1.38
CA LEU A 159 -16.42 2.53 0.11
C LEU A 159 -17.77 3.25 0.06
N ASP A 160 -17.81 4.35 -0.67
CA ASP A 160 -19.06 5.02 -1.01
C ASP A 160 -19.73 4.42 -2.24
N THR A 161 -18.93 3.91 -3.17
CA THR A 161 -19.41 3.26 -4.40
C THR A 161 -18.49 2.14 -4.84
N LEU A 162 -19.03 1.12 -5.50
CA LEU A 162 -18.27 0.06 -6.17
C LEU A 162 -18.09 0.32 -7.68
N TYR A 163 -18.56 1.46 -8.18
CA TYR A 163 -18.56 1.80 -9.60
C TYR A 163 -17.15 1.70 -10.20
N TYR A 164 -16.19 2.41 -9.60
CA TYR A 164 -14.81 2.48 -10.10
C TYR A 164 -14.09 1.14 -10.01
N LEU A 165 -14.26 0.39 -8.93
CA LEU A 165 -13.67 -0.93 -8.77
C LEU A 165 -14.17 -1.95 -9.78
N LYS A 166 -15.48 -1.91 -10.09
CA LYS A 166 -16.04 -2.76 -11.14
C LYS A 166 -15.45 -2.41 -12.51
N LYS A 167 -15.38 -1.13 -12.84
CA LYS A 167 -14.80 -0.64 -14.08
C LYS A 167 -13.32 -1.03 -14.19
N GLY A 168 -12.57 -0.96 -13.09
CA GLY A 168 -11.15 -1.29 -13.03
C GLY A 168 -10.81 -2.78 -12.96
N GLY A 169 -11.75 -3.65 -12.58
CA GLY A 169 -11.54 -5.10 -12.50
C GLY A 169 -10.59 -5.59 -11.37
N ARG A 170 -10.32 -4.77 -10.34
CA ARG A 170 -9.48 -5.11 -9.17
C ARG A 170 -10.29 -5.61 -7.98
N ILE A 171 -11.44 -6.16 -8.24
CA ILE A 171 -12.41 -6.64 -7.27
C ILE A 171 -12.79 -8.10 -7.59
N THR A 172 -13.05 -8.92 -6.56
CA THR A 172 -13.56 -10.27 -6.77
C THR A 172 -14.98 -10.27 -7.31
N PRO A 173 -15.43 -11.31 -8.03
CA PRO A 173 -16.82 -11.41 -8.47
C PRO A 173 -17.82 -11.32 -7.32
N ALA A 174 -17.50 -11.89 -6.15
CA ALA A 174 -18.34 -11.87 -4.95
C ALA A 174 -18.54 -10.43 -4.44
N ALA A 175 -17.47 -9.65 -4.35
CA ALA A 175 -17.53 -8.25 -3.95
C ALA A 175 -18.21 -7.38 -5.02
N ALA A 176 -17.97 -7.64 -6.31
CA ALA A 176 -18.64 -6.94 -7.40
C ALA A 176 -20.17 -7.11 -7.40
N ALA A 177 -20.67 -8.25 -6.95
CA ALA A 177 -22.11 -8.51 -6.83
C ALA A 177 -22.80 -7.60 -5.79
N LEU A 178 -22.08 -7.03 -4.82
CA LEU A 178 -22.63 -6.10 -3.84
C LEU A 178 -23.10 -4.78 -4.46
N GLY A 179 -22.53 -4.36 -5.56
CA GLY A 179 -22.81 -3.06 -6.19
C GLY A 179 -24.17 -2.91 -6.82
N THR A 180 -25.02 -3.94 -6.80
CA THR A 180 -26.43 -3.88 -7.24
C THR A 180 -27.37 -3.40 -6.12
N LEU A 181 -26.88 -3.29 -4.89
CA LEU A 181 -27.68 -2.93 -3.72
C LEU A 181 -27.51 -1.43 -3.42
N LEU A 182 -28.58 -0.68 -3.68
CA LEU A 182 -28.67 0.75 -3.40
C LEU A 182 -28.52 1.05 -1.89
N ARG A 183 -27.81 2.12 -1.57
CA ARG A 183 -27.63 2.65 -0.20
C ARG A 183 -26.83 1.76 0.76
N LEU A 184 -25.95 0.90 0.26
CA LEU A 184 -24.99 0.22 1.09
C LEU A 184 -23.70 1.03 1.24
N LYS A 185 -23.04 0.85 2.38
CA LYS A 185 -21.66 1.23 2.66
C LYS A 185 -20.86 -0.05 2.80
N PRO A 186 -20.42 -0.67 1.69
CA PRO A 186 -19.70 -1.94 1.75
C PRO A 186 -18.35 -1.77 2.43
N VAL A 187 -17.97 -2.76 3.22
CA VAL A 187 -16.61 -2.94 3.70
C VAL A 187 -15.98 -4.07 2.90
N LEU A 188 -14.88 -3.77 2.26
CA LEU A 188 -14.04 -4.75 1.55
C LEU A 188 -12.76 -5.00 2.34
N GLN A 189 -12.12 -6.13 2.03
CA GLN A 189 -10.81 -6.50 2.61
C GLN A 189 -9.78 -6.72 1.51
N ILE A 190 -8.51 -6.47 1.84
CA ILE A 190 -7.35 -6.89 1.06
C ILE A 190 -6.44 -7.68 1.99
N GLN A 191 -6.19 -8.93 1.63
CA GLN A 191 -5.28 -9.83 2.33
C GLN A 191 -4.35 -10.50 1.32
N GLY A 192 -3.71 -9.67 0.49
CA GLY A 192 -2.70 -10.06 -0.48
C GLY A 192 -3.10 -9.93 -1.95
N ASP A 193 -4.34 -10.20 -2.30
CA ASP A 193 -4.81 -10.21 -3.69
C ASP A 193 -5.82 -9.07 -3.97
N LYS A 194 -6.84 -9.36 -4.79
CA LYS A 194 -7.89 -8.40 -5.13
C LYS A 194 -8.75 -8.05 -3.91
N LEU A 195 -9.43 -6.91 -4.00
CA LEU A 195 -10.41 -6.52 -3.01
C LEU A 195 -11.56 -7.54 -2.99
N ASP A 196 -11.81 -8.08 -1.81
CA ASP A 196 -12.89 -9.04 -1.57
C ASP A 196 -13.94 -8.49 -0.61
N SER A 197 -15.13 -9.09 -0.62
CA SER A 197 -16.25 -8.69 0.23
C SER A 197 -15.96 -9.10 1.68
N TYR A 198 -16.10 -8.14 2.61
CA TYR A 198 -16.07 -8.43 4.04
C TYR A 198 -17.44 -8.26 4.69
N ALA A 199 -18.05 -7.07 4.56
CA ALA A 199 -19.34 -6.80 5.18
C ALA A 199 -20.23 -5.86 4.36
N LYS A 200 -21.56 -5.96 4.61
CA LYS A 200 -22.60 -5.12 4.02
C LYS A 200 -23.17 -4.20 5.08
N CYS A 201 -22.65 -2.98 5.18
CA CYS A 201 -23.15 -2.01 6.14
C CYS A 201 -24.16 -1.07 5.50
N ARG A 202 -25.10 -0.54 6.31
CA ARG A 202 -26.10 0.42 5.85
C ARG A 202 -25.76 1.86 6.22
N THR A 203 -24.87 2.05 7.16
CA THR A 203 -24.45 3.37 7.64
C THR A 203 -22.93 3.44 7.75
N VAL A 204 -22.36 4.64 7.67
CA VAL A 204 -20.93 4.89 7.86
C VAL A 204 -20.48 4.42 9.24
N LYS A 205 -21.26 4.73 10.29
CA LYS A 205 -20.96 4.31 11.67
C LYS A 205 -20.88 2.78 11.81
N ALA A 206 -21.81 2.04 11.18
CA ALA A 206 -21.75 0.58 11.20
C ALA A 206 -20.52 0.05 10.44
N ALA A 207 -20.13 0.69 9.32
CA ALA A 207 -18.94 0.31 8.59
C ALA A 207 -17.67 0.56 9.42
N TYR A 208 -17.56 1.69 10.10
CA TYR A 208 -16.43 2.01 10.98
C TYR A 208 -16.31 0.99 12.12
N SER A 209 -17.39 0.72 12.87
CA SER A 209 -17.37 -0.31 13.91
C SER A 209 -16.95 -1.67 13.35
N THR A 210 -17.47 -2.06 12.19
CA THR A 210 -17.13 -3.33 11.53
C THR A 210 -15.64 -3.41 11.19
N MET A 211 -15.02 -2.33 10.71
CA MET A 211 -13.59 -2.31 10.37
C MET A 211 -12.71 -2.40 11.63
N LEU A 212 -13.08 -1.70 12.72
CA LEU A 212 -12.38 -1.79 13.99
C LEU A 212 -12.44 -3.21 14.59
N ASP A 213 -13.61 -3.83 14.54
CA ASP A 213 -13.80 -5.20 15.03
C ASP A 213 -13.05 -6.23 14.16
N ALA A 214 -12.95 -5.96 12.85
CA ALA A 214 -12.18 -6.80 11.93
C ALA A 214 -10.67 -6.78 12.26
N ILE A 215 -10.10 -5.62 12.58
CA ILE A 215 -8.70 -5.51 13.01
C ILE A 215 -8.49 -6.24 14.34
N ARG A 216 -9.39 -6.08 15.33
CA ARG A 216 -9.30 -6.82 16.60
C ARG A 216 -9.33 -8.32 16.40
N LYS A 217 -10.21 -8.77 15.51
CA LYS A 217 -10.31 -10.19 15.14
C LYS A 217 -9.02 -10.70 14.50
N ASP A 218 -8.45 -9.95 13.56
CA ASP A 218 -7.17 -10.31 12.94
C ASP A 218 -6.04 -10.40 13.97
N PHE A 219 -5.99 -9.49 14.93
CA PHE A 219 -5.00 -9.53 16.00
C PHE A 219 -5.11 -10.82 16.82
N ALA A 220 -6.32 -11.24 17.14
CA ALA A 220 -6.56 -12.44 17.92
C ALA A 220 -6.36 -13.75 17.12
N GLU A 221 -6.87 -13.81 15.88
CA GLU A 221 -7.00 -15.06 15.15
C GLU A 221 -5.89 -15.28 14.09
N ARG A 222 -5.35 -14.20 13.50
CA ARG A 222 -4.38 -14.30 12.40
C ARG A 222 -2.96 -13.98 12.82
N PHE A 223 -2.80 -13.02 13.73
CA PHE A 223 -1.47 -12.50 14.05
C PHE A 223 -0.96 -12.95 15.41
N ASP A 224 -1.77 -13.70 16.16
CA ASP A 224 -1.42 -14.22 17.48
C ASP A 224 -0.90 -13.13 18.43
N ALA A 225 -1.46 -11.92 18.26
CA ALA A 225 -1.03 -10.74 19.03
C ALA A 225 -1.56 -10.74 20.47
N GLY A 226 -2.51 -11.63 20.79
CA GLY A 226 -3.11 -11.71 22.13
C GLY A 226 -3.85 -10.43 22.52
N GLU A 227 -3.75 -10.05 23.79
CA GLU A 227 -4.26 -8.78 24.30
C GLU A 227 -3.27 -7.61 24.08
N SER A 228 -1.99 -7.90 23.87
CA SER A 228 -0.96 -6.91 23.60
C SER A 228 -0.85 -6.66 22.10
N THR A 229 -1.12 -5.43 21.69
CA THR A 229 -1.01 -4.98 20.30
C THR A 229 0.35 -4.33 19.99
N GLU A 230 1.31 -4.38 20.90
CA GLU A 230 2.64 -3.75 20.77
C GLU A 230 3.42 -4.25 19.54
N HIS A 231 3.17 -5.49 19.11
CA HIS A 231 3.81 -6.11 17.94
C HIS A 231 3.12 -5.77 16.61
N MET A 232 2.12 -4.93 16.65
CA MET A 232 1.35 -4.53 15.48
C MET A 232 1.57 -3.04 15.17
N ASN A 233 1.55 -2.71 13.89
CA ASN A 233 1.34 -1.36 13.41
C ASN A 233 -0.13 -1.21 13.02
N ILE A 234 -0.67 0.00 13.19
CA ILE A 234 -2.00 0.40 12.72
C ILE A 234 -1.83 1.63 11.84
N HIS A 235 -2.47 1.62 10.68
CA HIS A 235 -2.37 2.69 9.70
C HIS A 235 -3.74 3.04 9.15
N LEU A 236 -3.89 4.27 8.67
CA LEU A 236 -5.09 4.77 8.03
C LEU A 236 -4.78 5.21 6.60
N ALA A 237 -5.74 4.99 5.71
CA ALA A 237 -5.73 5.57 4.38
C ALA A 237 -7.10 6.13 4.02
N TYR A 238 -7.14 7.13 3.15
CA TYR A 238 -8.37 7.79 2.75
C TYR A 238 -8.33 8.25 1.30
N SER A 239 -9.50 8.55 0.74
CA SER A 239 -9.64 8.97 -0.65
C SER A 239 -10.73 10.04 -0.77
N GLY A 240 -10.35 11.28 -1.19
CA GLY A 240 -11.28 12.37 -1.47
C GLY A 240 -12.18 12.76 -0.29
N LEU A 241 -11.61 12.84 0.91
CA LEU A 241 -12.28 13.29 2.12
C LEU A 241 -11.75 14.65 2.56
N ASP A 242 -12.60 15.42 3.24
CA ASP A 242 -12.15 16.63 3.89
C ASP A 242 -11.40 16.35 5.20
N LYS A 243 -10.69 17.35 5.69
CA LYS A 243 -9.87 17.24 6.90
C LYS A 243 -10.69 16.85 8.13
N THR A 244 -11.91 17.32 8.25
CA THR A 244 -12.79 17.06 9.40
C THR A 244 -13.19 15.59 9.46
N GLU A 245 -13.51 15.00 8.28
CA GLU A 245 -13.86 13.58 8.18
C GLU A 245 -12.66 12.68 8.51
N ILE A 246 -11.47 13.05 8.05
CA ILE A 246 -10.22 12.33 8.34
C ILE A 246 -9.91 12.36 9.84
N GLU A 247 -9.94 13.55 10.46
CA GLU A 247 -9.70 13.74 11.90
C GLU A 247 -10.72 12.99 12.76
N ALA A 248 -11.99 12.92 12.33
CA ALA A 248 -13.01 12.17 13.03
C ALA A 248 -12.73 10.65 13.00
N TRP A 249 -12.32 10.12 11.85
CA TRP A 249 -11.95 8.72 11.71
C TRP A 249 -10.68 8.40 12.51
N GLU A 250 -9.66 9.21 12.40
CA GLU A 250 -8.42 9.09 13.18
C GLU A 250 -8.69 9.03 14.68
N LYS A 251 -9.54 9.91 15.19
CA LYS A 251 -9.94 9.94 16.60
C LYS A 251 -10.62 8.65 17.03
N GLU A 252 -11.52 8.09 16.19
CA GLU A 252 -12.18 6.81 16.48
C GLU A 252 -11.17 5.66 16.56
N VAL A 253 -10.21 5.62 15.63
CA VAL A 253 -9.18 4.58 15.59
C VAL A 253 -8.23 4.69 16.77
N LYS A 254 -7.74 5.88 17.11
CA LYS A 254 -6.88 6.11 18.28
C LYS A 254 -7.57 5.71 19.59
N ALA A 255 -8.87 6.01 19.72
CA ALA A 255 -9.65 5.58 20.86
C ALA A 255 -9.85 4.05 20.93
N ALA A 256 -9.93 3.39 19.77
CA ALA A 256 -10.12 1.93 19.69
C ALA A 256 -8.82 1.14 19.93
N PHE A 257 -7.67 1.73 19.66
CA PHE A 257 -6.34 1.12 19.72
C PHE A 257 -5.35 2.07 20.41
N PRO A 258 -5.46 2.25 21.73
CA PRO A 258 -4.53 3.10 22.49
C PRO A 258 -3.11 2.53 22.45
N GLY A 259 -2.11 3.42 22.43
CA GLY A 259 -0.68 3.07 22.37
C GLY A 259 -0.10 2.96 20.95
N HIS A 260 -0.89 3.30 19.92
CA HIS A 260 -0.44 3.34 18.52
C HIS A 260 -0.41 4.75 17.92
N GLU A 261 -0.63 5.77 18.74
CA GLU A 261 -0.86 7.14 18.27
C GLU A 261 0.36 7.74 17.56
N ASP A 262 1.57 7.40 18.01
CA ASP A 262 2.81 8.00 17.52
C ASP A 262 3.37 7.30 16.26
N ASP A 263 3.02 6.03 16.03
CA ASP A 263 3.56 5.20 14.95
C ASP A 263 2.57 5.08 13.75
N MET A 264 1.42 5.76 13.82
CA MET A 264 0.35 5.60 12.84
C MET A 264 0.64 6.37 11.56
N ILE A 265 0.78 5.66 10.44
CA ILE A 265 0.77 6.29 9.10
C ILE A 265 -0.67 6.66 8.76
N ILE A 266 -0.89 7.91 8.34
CA ILE A 266 -2.20 8.43 7.92
C ILE A 266 -2.00 9.14 6.58
N ASP A 267 -2.28 8.45 5.49
CA ASP A 267 -1.99 8.93 4.15
C ASP A 267 -3.22 8.95 3.23
N PRO A 268 -3.29 9.89 2.28
CA PRO A 268 -4.20 9.73 1.15
C PRO A 268 -3.80 8.52 0.32
N LEU A 269 -4.78 7.85 -0.29
CA LEU A 269 -4.52 6.87 -1.33
C LEU A 269 -3.85 7.56 -2.53
N SER A 270 -2.85 6.91 -3.14
CA SER A 270 -2.28 7.40 -4.40
C SER A 270 -3.36 7.55 -5.47
N LEU A 271 -3.15 8.47 -6.42
CA LEU A 271 -4.16 8.75 -7.45
C LEU A 271 -4.43 7.54 -8.34
N SER A 272 -3.42 6.72 -8.62
CA SER A 272 -3.58 5.47 -9.37
C SER A 272 -4.41 4.42 -8.62
N VAL A 273 -4.46 4.46 -7.29
CA VAL A 273 -5.37 3.64 -6.47
C VAL A 273 -6.74 4.31 -6.38
N SER A 274 -6.78 5.63 -6.16
CA SER A 274 -8.01 6.40 -6.01
C SER A 274 -8.92 6.34 -7.24
N CYS A 275 -8.36 6.20 -8.46
CA CYS A 275 -9.17 6.04 -9.68
C CYS A 275 -9.99 4.73 -9.69
N HIS A 276 -9.59 3.73 -8.91
CA HIS A 276 -10.35 2.47 -8.73
C HIS A 276 -11.25 2.49 -7.51
N ILE A 277 -10.89 3.26 -6.48
CA ILE A 277 -11.62 3.32 -5.20
C ILE A 277 -12.73 4.38 -5.24
N GLY A 278 -12.49 5.52 -5.90
CA GLY A 278 -13.37 6.69 -5.85
C GLY A 278 -13.15 7.55 -4.60
N ALA A 279 -13.82 8.70 -4.55
CA ALA A 279 -13.83 9.56 -3.38
C ALA A 279 -14.69 9.03 -2.24
N GLY A 280 -14.53 9.58 -1.04
CA GLY A 280 -15.36 9.30 0.14
C GLY A 280 -15.01 7.98 0.85
N SER A 281 -13.82 7.40 0.60
CA SER A 281 -13.42 6.13 1.17
C SER A 281 -12.44 6.30 2.33
N VAL A 282 -12.57 5.44 3.34
CA VAL A 282 -11.61 5.32 4.45
C VAL A 282 -11.21 3.87 4.65
N ALA A 283 -9.96 3.69 5.02
CA ALA A 283 -9.40 2.39 5.34
C ALA A 283 -8.69 2.39 6.70
N ILE A 284 -8.69 1.24 7.33
CA ILE A 284 -7.79 0.89 8.41
C ILE A 284 -6.97 -0.32 7.98
N ALA A 285 -5.70 -0.29 8.30
CA ALA A 285 -4.79 -1.37 7.99
C ALA A 285 -3.94 -1.73 9.20
N CYS A 286 -3.43 -2.95 9.22
CA CYS A 286 -2.45 -3.38 10.21
C CYS A 286 -1.36 -4.23 9.55
N THR A 287 -0.18 -4.20 10.16
CA THR A 287 0.98 -5.03 9.81
C THR A 287 1.69 -5.51 11.06
N LYS A 288 2.32 -6.69 11.04
CA LYS A 288 3.23 -7.07 12.11
C LYS A 288 4.50 -6.23 12.06
N LYS A 289 5.01 -5.83 13.23
CA LYS A 289 6.32 -5.20 13.39
C LYS A 289 7.43 -6.23 13.19
N ILE A 290 8.60 -5.77 12.74
CA ILE A 290 9.80 -6.60 12.72
C ILE A 290 10.15 -6.98 14.16
N PRO A 291 10.35 -8.28 14.47
CA PRO A 291 10.84 -8.70 15.79
C PRO A 291 12.21 -8.09 16.10
N LYS A 292 12.37 -7.53 17.30
CA LYS A 292 13.62 -6.84 17.70
C LYS A 292 14.86 -7.74 17.59
N GLU A 293 14.70 -9.02 17.85
CA GLU A 293 15.77 -10.02 17.78
C GLU A 293 16.38 -10.16 16.38
N LEU A 294 15.57 -9.86 15.34
CA LEU A 294 16.05 -9.88 13.95
C LEU A 294 16.96 -8.70 13.63
N LEU A 295 16.74 -7.57 14.27
CA LEU A 295 17.56 -6.36 14.07
C LEU A 295 18.93 -6.46 14.77
N GLU A 296 19.03 -7.28 15.82
CA GLU A 296 20.27 -7.44 16.60
C GLU A 296 21.26 -8.44 15.96
N ARG A 297 20.80 -9.32 15.05
CA ARG A 297 21.60 -10.43 14.49
C ARG A 297 22.84 -9.98 13.69
N HIS A 298 22.79 -8.82 13.04
CA HIS A 298 23.86 -8.32 12.18
C HIS A 298 24.72 -7.23 12.81
N THR A 299 24.30 -6.67 13.95
CA THR A 299 25.09 -5.68 14.70
C THR A 299 26.27 -6.30 15.47
N ASN A 300 26.30 -7.63 15.62
CA ASN A 300 27.31 -8.38 16.38
C ASN A 300 28.32 -9.13 15.50
N LYS A 301 28.39 -8.86 14.20
CA LYS A 301 29.43 -9.33 13.26
C LYS A 301 30.26 -8.17 12.76
#